data_2f0f4a46577041a166478232b0d15797
#
_entry.id   2f0f4a46577041a166478232b0d15797
#
_cell.length_a   1.000
_cell.length_b   1.000
_cell.length_c   1.000
_cell.angle_alpha   90.00
_cell.angle_beta   90.00
_cell.angle_gamma   90.00
#
_symmetry.space_group_name_H-M   'P 1'
#
loop_
_entity.id
_entity.type
_entity.pdbx_description
1 polymer ?
#
loop_
_entity_poly.entity_id
_entity_poly.type
_entity_poly.pdbx_seq_one_letter_code
_entity_poly.pdbx_strand_id
1 'polypeptide(L)'
;MHPRTRRAAVVTLGAAFAGSLASPARAAAPDSRAGARDASPWRGKPPLRRAHAHNDYAHPRPLADALSHGFGSVEADIWLVGDQLLVAHDASELDPTRTLESLYLDPLLRRVTANHGRVYRGYGLSVQLLIDIKTAGDPTYRALSRRLRRYRSMLSVCAEGRVWRGAVTAVVSGDRGARTPMEAERVRYAFYDGRLADLGNGVPASFTSLISDNWGLNFTWRGDGPMPERERAALRRIVAAAHSVGQHVRFWATPDEPGPARDALWRELLDAGADYLNTDDLAGLEAFLRAAR
;
A
#
# COMPACT_ATOMS: atom_id res chain seq x y z
N MET A 1 15.04 3.11 -76.49
CA MET A 1 14.03 2.68 -77.48
C MET A 1 12.67 2.78 -76.83
N HIS A 2 11.89 3.80 -77.20
CA HIS A 2 10.43 3.91 -76.98
C HIS A 2 9.74 3.19 -78.14
N PRO A 3 8.46 2.73 -78.03
CA PRO A 3 7.32 3.64 -78.18
C PRO A 3 6.11 3.25 -77.28
N ARG A 4 5.37 4.25 -76.80
CA ARG A 4 4.18 4.96 -77.39
C ARG A 4 2.85 4.19 -77.39
N THR A 5 1.97 4.58 -76.56
CA THR A 5 0.57 5.04 -76.67
C THR A 5 -0.47 4.17 -77.33
N ARG A 6 -1.68 4.03 -76.67
CA ARG A 6 -2.96 4.46 -77.22
C ARG A 6 -4.04 4.64 -76.15
N ARG A 7 -4.72 5.77 -76.24
CA ARG A 7 -5.98 6.13 -75.58
C ARG A 7 -7.13 5.45 -76.27
N ALA A 8 -8.19 5.13 -75.56
CA ALA A 8 -9.53 5.08 -76.09
C ALA A 8 -10.53 5.56 -75.05
N ALA A 9 -11.28 6.58 -75.41
CA ALA A 9 -12.43 7.13 -74.69
C ALA A 9 -13.70 6.61 -75.37
N VAL A 10 -14.74 6.33 -74.61
CA VAL A 10 -16.17 6.23 -75.09
C VAL A 10 -17.06 6.56 -73.90
N VAL A 11 -17.61 7.67 -73.88
CA VAL A 11 -18.94 8.29 -74.02
C VAL A 11 -20.13 7.56 -73.37
N THR A 12 -20.64 8.17 -72.34
CA THR A 12 -21.94 8.45 -71.77
C THR A 12 -23.19 7.68 -72.32
N LEU A 13 -24.01 7.20 -71.35
CA LEU A 13 -25.46 7.44 -71.40
C LEU A 13 -26.04 7.46 -69.96
N GLY A 14 -26.80 8.48 -69.63
CA GLY A 14 -27.47 8.67 -68.35
C GLY A 14 -28.83 7.97 -68.28
N ALA A 15 -29.20 7.60 -67.07
CA ALA A 15 -30.59 7.37 -66.72
C ALA A 15 -30.79 7.85 -65.27
N ALA A 16 -31.58 8.89 -65.12
CA ALA A 16 -32.03 9.37 -63.82
C ALA A 16 -33.09 8.44 -63.22
N PHE A 17 -32.84 7.97 -62.01
CA PHE A 17 -33.91 7.40 -61.17
C PHE A 17 -33.90 8.15 -59.85
N ALA A 18 -35.01 8.82 -59.59
CA ALA A 18 -35.33 9.39 -58.31
C ALA A 18 -35.66 8.27 -57.34
N GLY A 19 -34.79 8.01 -56.38
CA GLY A 19 -35.02 7.06 -55.28
C GLY A 19 -34.90 7.79 -53.94
N SER A 20 -35.94 7.74 -53.16
CA SER A 20 -36.09 8.36 -51.83
C SER A 20 -34.95 8.05 -50.91
N LEU A 21 -34.34 9.09 -50.34
CA LEU A 21 -33.34 9.00 -49.28
C LEU A 21 -34.02 8.60 -47.95
N ALA A 22 -34.02 7.32 -47.64
CA ALA A 22 -34.19 6.85 -46.29
C ALA A 22 -32.79 6.91 -45.60
N SER A 23 -32.62 7.84 -44.68
CA SER A 23 -31.45 7.88 -43.82
C SER A 23 -31.36 6.62 -42.98
N PRO A 24 -30.23 5.89 -42.99
CA PRO A 24 -30.04 4.81 -42.03
C PRO A 24 -29.94 5.41 -40.63
N ALA A 25 -30.84 4.97 -39.73
CA ALA A 25 -30.72 5.22 -38.31
C ALA A 25 -29.32 4.74 -37.82
N ARG A 26 -28.54 5.68 -37.40
CA ARG A 26 -27.24 5.41 -36.78
C ARG A 26 -27.48 4.66 -35.49
N ALA A 27 -27.27 3.35 -35.49
CA ALA A 27 -27.27 2.53 -34.29
C ALA A 27 -26.23 3.16 -33.34
N ALA A 28 -26.69 3.66 -32.20
CA ALA A 28 -25.81 4.12 -31.12
C ALA A 28 -24.99 2.91 -30.69
N ALA A 29 -23.69 3.00 -30.87
CA ALA A 29 -22.74 2.08 -30.27
C ALA A 29 -22.97 2.08 -28.75
N PRO A 30 -22.96 0.91 -28.08
CA PRO A 30 -23.07 0.87 -26.63
C PRO A 30 -21.89 1.65 -26.05
N ASP A 31 -22.23 2.61 -25.18
CA ASP A 31 -21.28 3.46 -24.47
C ASP A 31 -20.42 2.57 -23.57
N SER A 32 -19.24 2.17 -24.06
CA SER A 32 -18.25 1.36 -23.34
C SER A 32 -17.51 2.17 -22.26
N ARG A 33 -18.17 3.19 -21.73
CA ARG A 33 -17.76 3.91 -20.50
C ARG A 33 -18.39 3.34 -19.25
N ALA A 34 -18.55 2.02 -19.17
CA ALA A 34 -18.59 1.34 -17.88
C ALA A 34 -17.15 1.33 -17.33
N GLY A 35 -16.62 2.51 -17.02
CA GLY A 35 -15.51 2.63 -16.10
C GLY A 35 -15.90 1.89 -14.85
N ALA A 36 -15.14 0.85 -14.49
CA ALA A 36 -15.30 0.15 -13.24
C ALA A 36 -15.38 1.20 -12.14
N ARG A 37 -16.58 1.48 -11.68
CA ARG A 37 -16.81 2.26 -10.47
C ARG A 37 -16.17 1.42 -9.39
N ASP A 38 -15.03 1.89 -8.89
CA ASP A 38 -14.39 1.34 -7.71
C ASP A 38 -15.45 1.40 -6.60
N ALA A 39 -16.22 0.32 -6.48
CA ALA A 39 -17.31 0.19 -5.54
C ALA A 39 -16.69 -0.15 -4.18
N SER A 40 -15.86 0.79 -3.67
CA SER A 40 -15.41 0.71 -2.29
C SER A 40 -16.65 0.82 -1.39
N PRO A 41 -16.95 -0.19 -0.58
CA PRO A 41 -18.06 -0.14 0.38
C PRO A 41 -17.79 0.84 1.53
N TRP A 42 -16.72 1.61 1.47
CA TRP A 42 -16.41 2.65 2.44
C TRP A 42 -17.48 3.74 2.42
N ARG A 43 -18.46 3.62 3.30
CA ARG A 43 -19.59 4.55 3.44
C ARG A 43 -19.36 5.54 4.59
N GLY A 44 -18.25 6.27 4.57
CA GLY A 44 -18.08 7.40 5.49
C GLY A 44 -17.77 7.06 6.96
N LYS A 45 -17.58 5.79 7.34
CA LYS A 45 -17.12 5.46 8.68
C LYS A 45 -15.68 5.97 8.89
N PRO A 46 -15.28 6.43 10.10
CA PRO A 46 -13.90 6.82 10.37
C PRO A 46 -12.92 5.68 10.08
N PRO A 47 -11.77 5.97 9.44
CA PRO A 47 -10.75 4.94 9.20
C PRO A 47 -10.16 4.43 10.51
N LEU A 48 -9.68 3.20 10.49
CA LEU A 48 -9.06 2.50 11.60
C LEU A 48 -7.55 2.72 11.55
N ARG A 49 -7.08 3.80 12.15
CA ARG A 49 -5.67 4.20 12.12
C ARG A 49 -4.71 3.08 12.52
N ARG A 50 -5.08 2.29 13.54
CA ARG A 50 -4.24 1.24 14.11
C ARG A 50 -4.34 -0.11 13.42
N ALA A 51 -5.20 -0.26 12.41
CA ALA A 51 -5.33 -1.52 11.68
C ALA A 51 -4.25 -1.64 10.62
N HIS A 52 -3.48 -2.74 10.64
CA HIS A 52 -2.46 -3.08 9.66
C HIS A 52 -2.81 -4.41 9.00
N ALA A 53 -3.02 -4.37 7.68
CA ALA A 53 -3.22 -5.56 6.85
C ALA A 53 -1.85 -6.18 6.57
N HIS A 54 -1.53 -7.25 7.28
CA HIS A 54 -0.37 -8.09 7.04
C HIS A 54 -0.64 -8.96 5.81
N ASN A 55 0.37 -9.28 5.02
CA ASN A 55 0.21 -10.04 3.79
C ASN A 55 -0.95 -9.55 2.88
N ASP A 56 -1.21 -8.23 2.84
CA ASP A 56 -2.35 -7.67 2.09
C ASP A 56 -2.43 -8.15 0.65
N TYR A 57 -1.29 -8.42 0.01
CA TYR A 57 -1.19 -8.95 -1.35
C TYR A 57 -1.78 -10.37 -1.52
N ALA A 58 -2.01 -11.12 -0.43
CA ALA A 58 -2.62 -12.44 -0.45
C ALA A 58 -4.15 -12.39 -0.52
N HIS A 59 -4.77 -11.24 -0.24
CA HIS A 59 -6.21 -11.07 -0.36
C HIS A 59 -6.67 -11.08 -1.82
N PRO A 60 -7.95 -11.46 -2.10
CA PRO A 60 -8.51 -11.50 -3.46
C PRO A 60 -8.38 -10.17 -4.20
N ARG A 61 -8.47 -9.04 -3.49
CA ARG A 61 -8.33 -7.69 -4.04
C ARG A 61 -7.34 -6.89 -3.17
N PRO A 62 -6.03 -7.09 -3.37
CA PRO A 62 -5.00 -6.37 -2.59
C PRO A 62 -5.28 -4.88 -2.53
N LEU A 63 -4.95 -4.24 -1.41
CA LEU A 63 -5.25 -2.85 -1.10
C LEU A 63 -6.76 -2.55 -1.01
N ALA A 64 -7.56 -2.97 -2.00
CA ALA A 64 -8.99 -2.63 -2.04
C ALA A 64 -9.76 -3.26 -0.88
N ASP A 65 -9.43 -4.50 -0.51
CA ASP A 65 -10.07 -5.18 0.62
C ASP A 65 -9.69 -4.48 1.94
N ALA A 66 -8.42 -4.23 2.21
CA ALA A 66 -7.98 -3.50 3.41
C ALA A 66 -8.58 -2.09 3.49
N LEU A 67 -8.59 -1.34 2.40
CA LEU A 67 -9.20 -0.02 2.39
C LEU A 67 -10.72 -0.07 2.55
N SER A 68 -11.40 -1.15 2.15
CA SER A 68 -12.84 -1.32 2.37
C SER A 68 -13.19 -1.54 3.83
N HIS A 69 -12.29 -2.13 4.61
CA HIS A 69 -12.37 -2.28 6.06
C HIS A 69 -11.85 -1.04 6.82
N GLY A 70 -11.32 -0.03 6.10
CA GLY A 70 -10.86 1.22 6.71
C GLY A 70 -9.46 1.18 7.29
N PHE A 71 -8.62 0.27 6.89
CA PHE A 71 -7.29 0.07 7.45
C PHE A 71 -6.36 1.27 7.21
N GLY A 72 -5.58 1.62 8.23
CA GLY A 72 -4.60 2.70 8.21
C GLY A 72 -3.23 2.30 7.70
N SER A 73 -2.98 1.01 7.53
CA SER A 73 -1.70 0.47 7.06
C SER A 73 -1.91 -0.81 6.26
N VAL A 74 -1.12 -1.02 5.22
CA VAL A 74 -1.09 -2.24 4.39
C VAL A 74 0.35 -2.65 4.11
N GLU A 75 0.59 -3.95 3.92
CA GLU A 75 1.88 -4.54 3.63
C GLU A 75 1.97 -5.05 2.20
N ALA A 76 3.11 -4.81 1.57
CA ALA A 76 3.46 -5.32 0.24
C ALA A 76 4.88 -5.90 0.27
N ASP A 77 5.00 -7.21 0.03
CA ASP A 77 6.29 -7.89 -0.10
C ASP A 77 6.80 -7.75 -1.53
N ILE A 78 8.02 -7.25 -1.71
CA ILE A 78 8.55 -6.96 -3.03
C ILE A 78 9.83 -7.72 -3.36
N TRP A 79 9.90 -8.16 -4.60
CA TRP A 79 11.04 -8.81 -5.22
C TRP A 79 11.53 -7.99 -6.41
N LEU A 80 12.82 -7.67 -6.44
CA LEU A 80 13.43 -7.08 -7.63
C LEU A 80 13.78 -8.20 -8.62
N VAL A 81 13.05 -8.24 -9.74
CA VAL A 81 13.27 -9.18 -10.83
C VAL A 81 13.52 -8.41 -12.12
N GLY A 82 14.76 -8.44 -12.61
CA GLY A 82 15.17 -7.52 -13.67
C GLY A 82 14.99 -6.06 -13.26
N ASP A 83 14.10 -5.34 -13.94
CA ASP A 83 13.75 -3.95 -13.59
C ASP A 83 12.34 -3.83 -12.95
N GLN A 84 11.67 -4.93 -12.64
CA GLN A 84 10.33 -4.93 -12.04
C GLN A 84 10.39 -5.16 -10.53
N LEU A 85 9.46 -4.53 -9.79
CA LEU A 85 9.20 -4.82 -8.38
C LEU A 85 7.95 -5.68 -8.30
N LEU A 86 8.14 -6.99 -8.34
CA LEU A 86 7.06 -7.97 -8.27
C LEU A 86 6.60 -8.18 -6.83
N VAL A 87 5.32 -8.48 -6.64
CA VAL A 87 4.71 -8.63 -5.31
C VAL A 87 4.32 -10.09 -5.08
N ALA A 88 4.97 -10.72 -4.10
CA ALA A 88 4.69 -12.09 -3.67
C ALA A 88 5.34 -12.36 -2.30
N HIS A 89 4.83 -13.35 -1.55
CA HIS A 89 5.50 -13.82 -0.34
C HIS A 89 6.76 -14.61 -0.69
N ASP A 90 6.62 -15.59 -1.55
CA ASP A 90 7.69 -16.49 -1.97
C ASP A 90 8.04 -16.33 -3.45
N ALA A 91 9.30 -16.67 -3.79
CA ALA A 91 9.79 -16.60 -5.17
C ALA A 91 9.00 -17.47 -6.16
N SER A 92 8.38 -18.55 -5.67
CA SER A 92 7.54 -19.45 -6.47
C SER A 92 6.18 -18.85 -6.89
N GLU A 93 5.77 -17.75 -6.24
CA GLU A 93 4.49 -17.07 -6.46
C GLU A 93 4.62 -15.85 -7.36
N LEU A 94 5.82 -15.58 -7.87
CA LEU A 94 6.09 -14.39 -8.68
C LEU A 94 5.29 -14.41 -9.99
N ASP A 95 4.51 -13.36 -10.20
CA ASP A 95 3.72 -13.10 -11.39
C ASP A 95 4.10 -11.72 -11.97
N PRO A 96 4.57 -11.65 -13.25
CA PRO A 96 4.96 -10.39 -13.88
C PRO A 96 3.84 -9.33 -13.96
N THR A 97 2.59 -9.74 -13.82
CA THR A 97 1.43 -8.82 -13.81
C THR A 97 1.18 -8.20 -12.42
N ARG A 98 1.73 -8.81 -11.37
CA ARG A 98 1.55 -8.39 -9.98
C ARG A 98 2.75 -7.54 -9.53
N THR A 99 2.77 -6.27 -9.94
CA THR A 99 3.84 -5.33 -9.55
C THR A 99 3.40 -4.41 -8.41
N LEU A 100 4.36 -3.81 -7.72
CA LEU A 100 4.07 -2.78 -6.70
C LEU A 100 3.24 -1.64 -7.28
N GLU A 101 3.52 -1.26 -8.53
CA GLU A 101 2.76 -0.24 -9.24
C GLU A 101 1.32 -0.68 -9.47
N SER A 102 1.11 -1.86 -10.06
CA SER A 102 -0.24 -2.32 -10.45
C SER A 102 -1.15 -2.58 -9.25
N LEU A 103 -0.61 -3.15 -8.15
CA LEU A 103 -1.40 -3.53 -6.98
C LEU A 103 -1.58 -2.38 -5.97
N TYR A 104 -0.60 -1.48 -5.85
CA TYR A 104 -0.59 -0.47 -4.78
C TYR A 104 -0.45 0.96 -5.27
N LEU A 105 0.63 1.30 -6.01
CA LEU A 105 0.94 2.71 -6.26
C LEU A 105 -0.07 3.37 -7.20
N ASP A 106 -0.44 2.72 -8.29
CA ASP A 106 -1.43 3.24 -9.24
C ASP A 106 -2.84 3.32 -8.64
N PRO A 107 -3.36 2.27 -7.95
CA PRO A 107 -4.64 2.36 -7.26
C PRO A 107 -4.67 3.45 -6.19
N LEU A 108 -3.60 3.61 -5.39
CA LEU A 108 -3.50 4.67 -4.38
C LEU A 108 -3.51 6.05 -5.04
N LEU A 109 -2.74 6.26 -6.11
CA LEU A 109 -2.69 7.54 -6.81
C LEU A 109 -4.06 7.90 -7.41
N ARG A 110 -4.73 6.95 -8.07
CA ARG A 110 -6.10 7.17 -8.57
C ARG A 110 -7.06 7.55 -7.45
N ARG A 111 -7.00 6.84 -6.33
CA ARG A 111 -7.86 7.08 -5.16
C ARG A 111 -7.59 8.44 -4.51
N VAL A 112 -6.33 8.79 -4.31
CA VAL A 112 -5.92 10.09 -3.75
C VAL A 112 -6.37 11.24 -4.64
N THR A 113 -6.24 11.09 -5.96
CA THR A 113 -6.71 12.08 -6.94
C THR A 113 -8.23 12.25 -6.88
N ALA A 114 -8.99 11.14 -6.89
CA ALA A 114 -10.45 11.15 -6.82
C ALA A 114 -10.98 11.71 -5.49
N ASN A 115 -10.21 11.59 -4.41
CA ASN A 115 -10.59 12.04 -3.06
C ASN A 115 -9.93 13.36 -2.65
N HIS A 116 -9.49 14.19 -3.61
CA HIS A 116 -8.91 15.52 -3.37
C HIS A 116 -7.72 15.50 -2.40
N GLY A 117 -6.73 14.64 -2.69
CA GLY A 117 -5.49 14.56 -1.93
C GLY A 117 -5.55 13.63 -0.70
N ARG A 118 -6.52 12.74 -0.60
CA ARG A 118 -6.71 11.85 0.56
C ARG A 118 -7.01 10.40 0.15
N VAL A 119 -6.53 9.41 0.90
CA VAL A 119 -6.91 8.01 0.68
C VAL A 119 -8.38 7.80 1.10
N TYR A 120 -8.78 8.33 2.25
CA TYR A 120 -10.14 8.28 2.76
C TYR A 120 -10.82 9.63 2.60
N ARG A 121 -11.88 9.69 1.81
CA ARG A 121 -12.61 10.93 1.55
C ARG A 121 -13.10 11.56 2.87
N GLY A 122 -12.76 12.81 3.10
CA GLY A 122 -13.12 13.53 4.33
C GLY A 122 -12.20 13.30 5.53
N TYR A 123 -11.21 12.39 5.44
CA TYR A 123 -10.29 12.09 6.54
C TYR A 123 -8.85 12.38 6.18
N GLY A 124 -8.11 13.08 7.05
CA GLY A 124 -6.70 13.44 6.88
C GLY A 124 -5.71 12.35 7.29
N LEU A 125 -6.13 11.08 7.36
CA LEU A 125 -5.23 9.97 7.67
C LEU A 125 -4.25 9.73 6.51
N SER A 126 -2.95 9.77 6.80
CA SER A 126 -1.92 9.24 5.91
C SER A 126 -1.88 7.71 6.06
N VAL A 127 -2.17 6.99 4.98
CA VAL A 127 -2.12 5.53 5.01
C VAL A 127 -0.68 5.07 4.88
N GLN A 128 -0.24 4.16 5.75
CA GLN A 128 1.07 3.54 5.66
C GLN A 128 1.05 2.45 4.59
N LEU A 129 2.00 2.49 3.66
CA LEU A 129 2.36 1.39 2.78
C LEU A 129 3.69 0.82 3.30
N LEU A 130 3.63 -0.28 4.02
CA LEU A 130 4.80 -1.02 4.47
C LEU A 130 5.30 -1.87 3.30
N ILE A 131 6.54 -1.66 2.88
CA ILE A 131 7.15 -2.31 1.72
C ILE A 131 8.27 -3.20 2.24
N ASP A 132 8.00 -4.50 2.28
CA ASP A 132 8.96 -5.50 2.75
C ASP A 132 9.82 -6.02 1.59
N ILE A 133 11.11 -5.76 1.65
CA ILE A 133 12.08 -6.15 0.62
C ILE A 133 12.54 -7.58 0.83
N LYS A 134 12.21 -8.48 -0.12
CA LYS A 134 12.57 -9.90 -0.09
C LYS A 134 13.88 -10.25 -0.83
N THR A 135 14.39 -9.33 -1.65
CA THR A 135 15.66 -9.47 -2.37
C THR A 135 16.75 -8.58 -1.76
N ALA A 136 17.97 -8.59 -2.33
CA ALA A 136 19.07 -7.73 -1.84
C ALA A 136 18.64 -6.26 -1.71
N GLY A 137 18.77 -5.70 -0.52
CA GLY A 137 18.18 -4.42 -0.11
C GLY A 137 18.68 -3.22 -0.89
N ASP A 138 19.99 -3.11 -1.13
CA ASP A 138 20.56 -1.93 -1.83
C ASP A 138 20.01 -1.79 -3.27
N PRO A 139 20.15 -2.77 -4.17
CA PRO A 139 19.63 -2.63 -5.54
C PRO A 139 18.10 -2.49 -5.56
N THR A 140 17.39 -3.20 -4.69
CA THR A 140 15.93 -3.16 -4.62
C THR A 140 15.45 -1.79 -4.16
N TYR A 141 16.05 -1.23 -3.12
CA TYR A 141 15.69 0.11 -2.67
C TYR A 141 15.99 1.18 -3.73
N ARG A 142 17.13 1.10 -4.43
CA ARG A 142 17.41 2.04 -5.53
C ARG A 142 16.36 1.98 -6.64
N ALA A 143 15.90 0.77 -6.98
CA ALA A 143 14.80 0.59 -7.92
C ALA A 143 13.50 1.17 -7.37
N LEU A 144 13.17 0.91 -6.10
CA LEU A 144 11.99 1.42 -5.41
C LEU A 144 12.00 2.96 -5.34
N SER A 145 13.11 3.57 -4.94
CA SER A 145 13.24 5.04 -4.85
C SER A 145 12.95 5.73 -6.19
N ARG A 146 13.48 5.19 -7.31
CA ARG A 146 13.17 5.73 -8.64
C ARG A 146 11.67 5.68 -8.96
N ARG A 147 10.98 4.63 -8.53
CA ARG A 147 9.52 4.50 -8.73
C ARG A 147 8.75 5.46 -7.85
N LEU A 148 9.04 5.50 -6.56
CA LEU A 148 8.35 6.38 -5.60
C LEU A 148 8.40 7.85 -6.03
N ARG A 149 9.48 8.32 -6.66
CA ARG A 149 9.59 9.69 -7.20
C ARG A 149 8.49 10.03 -8.23
N ARG A 150 7.97 9.05 -8.95
CA ARG A 150 6.87 9.24 -9.92
C ARG A 150 5.53 9.48 -9.20
N TYR A 151 5.41 8.98 -7.96
CA TYR A 151 4.21 9.08 -7.12
C TYR A 151 4.32 10.15 -6.03
N ARG A 152 5.31 11.07 -6.15
CA ARG A 152 5.61 12.10 -5.13
C ARG A 152 4.41 12.98 -4.75
N SER A 153 3.42 13.13 -5.62
CA SER A 153 2.23 13.94 -5.36
C SER A 153 1.32 13.38 -4.25
N MET A 154 1.41 12.08 -3.97
CA MET A 154 0.65 11.46 -2.88
C MET A 154 1.50 11.07 -1.68
N LEU A 155 2.83 11.02 -1.84
CA LEU A 155 3.74 10.46 -0.83
C LEU A 155 4.21 11.49 0.19
N SER A 156 4.37 11.04 1.43
CA SER A 156 5.17 11.75 2.42
C SER A 156 6.61 11.85 1.94
N VAL A 157 7.26 12.97 2.22
CA VAL A 157 8.63 13.24 1.82
C VAL A 157 9.46 13.74 3.00
N CYS A 158 10.68 13.25 3.11
CA CYS A 158 11.72 13.85 3.96
C CYS A 158 12.75 14.54 3.06
N ALA A 159 12.97 15.81 3.30
CA ALA A 159 14.03 16.59 2.66
C ALA A 159 14.79 17.38 3.73
N GLU A 160 16.11 17.26 3.75
CA GLU A 160 16.97 17.97 4.71
C GLU A 160 16.52 17.78 6.18
N GLY A 161 16.13 16.55 6.53
CA GLY A 161 15.66 16.19 7.87
C GLY A 161 14.24 16.62 8.24
N ARG A 162 13.58 17.43 7.40
CA ARG A 162 12.18 17.85 7.60
C ARG A 162 11.22 16.93 6.87
N VAL A 163 10.07 16.66 7.48
CA VAL A 163 9.04 15.78 6.93
C VAL A 163 7.80 16.57 6.53
N TRP A 164 7.35 16.41 5.30
CA TRP A 164 6.04 16.85 4.82
C TRP A 164 5.17 15.61 4.60
N ARG A 165 4.06 15.55 5.31
CA ARG A 165 3.14 14.41 5.25
C ARG A 165 2.29 14.47 3.99
N GLY A 166 2.27 13.35 3.23
CA GLY A 166 1.37 13.10 2.12
C GLY A 166 0.17 12.24 2.52
N ALA A 167 -0.66 11.91 1.55
CA ALA A 167 -1.78 10.99 1.74
C ALA A 167 -1.32 9.54 2.05
N VAL A 168 -0.12 9.19 1.60
CA VAL A 168 0.50 7.87 1.78
C VAL A 168 1.91 8.05 2.35
N THR A 169 2.26 7.23 3.33
CA THR A 169 3.61 7.15 3.88
C THR A 169 4.20 5.78 3.56
N ALA A 170 5.16 5.72 2.65
CA ALA A 170 5.90 4.49 2.37
C ALA A 170 6.94 4.23 3.46
N VAL A 171 6.96 3.01 4.00
CA VAL A 171 7.93 2.56 5.01
C VAL A 171 8.61 1.30 4.50
N VAL A 172 9.93 1.28 4.47
CA VAL A 172 10.74 0.17 3.96
C VAL A 172 11.16 -0.74 5.09
N SER A 173 10.81 -2.00 4.95
CA SER A 173 11.17 -3.13 5.82
C SER A 173 11.92 -4.22 5.02
N GLY A 174 12.08 -5.42 5.61
CA GLY A 174 12.73 -6.57 5.00
C GLY A 174 14.25 -6.50 5.04
N ASP A 175 14.90 -6.67 3.90
CA ASP A 175 16.36 -6.73 3.83
C ASP A 175 17.02 -5.42 4.29
N ARG A 176 17.90 -5.55 5.29
CA ARG A 176 18.53 -4.40 5.98
C ARG A 176 19.55 -3.66 5.10
N GLY A 177 20.00 -4.25 3.98
CA GLY A 177 20.86 -3.59 3.00
C GLY A 177 20.24 -2.35 2.36
N ALA A 178 18.91 -2.19 2.46
CA ALA A 178 18.20 -0.98 2.03
C ALA A 178 18.59 0.28 2.82
N ARG A 179 19.06 0.14 4.06
CA ARG A 179 19.35 1.27 4.95
C ARG A 179 20.40 2.22 4.40
N THR A 180 21.54 1.69 3.95
CA THR A 180 22.66 2.50 3.47
C THR A 180 22.28 3.43 2.30
N PRO A 181 21.67 2.94 1.19
CA PRO A 181 21.24 3.84 0.12
C PRO A 181 20.12 4.79 0.56
N MET A 182 19.27 4.42 1.53
CA MET A 182 18.27 5.32 2.09
C MET A 182 18.91 6.50 2.85
N GLU A 183 19.92 6.24 3.66
CA GLU A 183 20.65 7.28 4.43
C GLU A 183 21.38 8.27 3.51
N ALA A 184 21.82 7.82 2.33
CA ALA A 184 22.49 8.65 1.37
C ALA A 184 21.57 9.64 0.63
N GLU A 185 20.25 9.47 0.69
CA GLU A 185 19.30 10.33 -0.01
C GLU A 185 18.96 11.60 0.77
N ARG A 186 19.25 12.77 0.20
CA ARG A 186 18.85 14.08 0.77
C ARG A 186 17.34 14.36 0.66
N VAL A 187 16.71 13.82 -0.39
CA VAL A 187 15.25 13.88 -0.60
C VAL A 187 14.73 12.46 -0.76
N ARG A 188 13.93 12.02 0.18
CA ARG A 188 13.48 10.64 0.28
C ARG A 188 11.96 10.57 0.41
N TYR A 189 11.34 9.65 -0.36
CA TYR A 189 9.90 9.40 -0.37
C TYR A 189 9.52 8.12 0.39
N ALA A 190 10.45 7.56 1.15
CA ALA A 190 10.23 6.42 2.02
C ALA A 190 10.90 6.63 3.37
N PHE A 191 10.41 5.95 4.38
CA PHE A 191 10.92 5.93 5.74
C PHE A 191 11.37 4.52 6.08
N TYR A 192 12.16 4.38 7.12
CA TYR A 192 12.77 3.11 7.49
C TYR A 192 11.99 2.45 8.63
N ASP A 193 11.83 1.11 8.54
CA ASP A 193 11.34 0.27 9.62
C ASP A 193 12.52 -0.27 10.42
N GLY A 194 12.75 0.29 11.61
CA GLY A 194 13.74 -0.18 12.58
C GLY A 194 13.29 -1.44 13.32
N ARG A 195 14.19 -1.98 14.15
CA ARG A 195 13.93 -3.07 15.09
C ARG A 195 14.06 -2.55 16.53
N LEU A 196 13.64 -3.35 17.50
CA LEU A 196 13.79 -2.97 18.92
C LEU A 196 15.23 -2.64 19.29
N ALA A 197 16.21 -3.28 18.63
CA ALA A 197 17.63 -2.96 18.80
C ALA A 197 18.01 -1.55 18.30
N ASP A 198 17.17 -0.92 17.49
CA ASP A 198 17.37 0.44 17.01
C ASP A 198 16.81 1.51 17.98
N LEU A 199 16.05 1.10 19.00
CA LEU A 199 15.52 2.05 19.98
C LEU A 199 16.66 2.73 20.76
N GLY A 200 16.59 4.06 20.86
CA GLY A 200 17.56 4.83 21.62
C GLY A 200 18.91 5.04 20.92
N ASN A 201 19.09 4.59 19.67
CA ASN A 201 20.33 4.78 18.91
C ASN A 201 20.53 6.22 18.36
N GLY A 202 19.62 7.14 18.64
CA GLY A 202 19.68 8.54 18.20
C GLY A 202 19.23 8.80 16.77
N VAL A 203 18.81 7.78 16.02
CA VAL A 203 18.29 7.96 14.66
C VAL A 203 16.91 8.62 14.72
N PRO A 204 16.69 9.75 14.03
CA PRO A 204 15.45 10.51 14.13
C PRO A 204 14.27 9.81 13.47
N ALA A 205 13.04 10.08 13.94
CA ALA A 205 11.80 9.57 13.33
C ALA A 205 11.60 10.03 11.87
N SER A 206 12.28 11.10 11.44
CA SER A 206 12.33 11.52 10.04
C SER A 206 13.07 10.52 9.14
N PHE A 207 13.84 9.59 9.73
CA PHE A 207 14.42 8.44 9.05
C PHE A 207 13.72 7.14 9.47
N THR A 208 13.84 6.73 10.74
CA THR A 208 13.19 5.53 11.30
C THR A 208 11.85 5.93 11.87
N SER A 209 10.79 5.86 11.05
CA SER A 209 9.44 6.27 11.47
C SER A 209 8.67 5.16 12.18
N LEU A 210 9.07 3.92 11.98
CA LEU A 210 8.46 2.72 12.56
C LEU A 210 9.55 1.90 13.27
N ILE A 211 9.19 1.35 14.41
CA ILE A 211 9.91 0.27 15.09
C ILE A 211 9.01 -0.94 15.05
N SER A 212 9.42 -1.99 14.35
CA SER A 212 8.66 -3.25 14.34
C SER A 212 9.55 -4.44 14.69
N ASP A 213 8.96 -5.41 15.40
CA ASP A 213 9.70 -6.62 15.77
C ASP A 213 8.79 -7.83 15.91
N ASN A 214 9.39 -9.02 15.93
CA ASN A 214 8.70 -10.28 16.12
C ASN A 214 8.22 -10.40 17.57
N TRP A 215 6.90 -10.55 17.75
CA TRP A 215 6.32 -10.75 19.09
C TRP A 215 6.95 -11.93 19.81
N GLY A 216 7.09 -13.06 19.10
CA GLY A 216 7.59 -14.29 19.66
C GLY A 216 9.06 -14.29 20.09
N LEU A 217 9.86 -13.35 19.59
CA LEU A 217 11.26 -13.17 20.04
C LEU A 217 11.37 -12.30 21.30
N ASN A 218 10.33 -11.51 21.61
CA ASN A 218 10.36 -10.52 22.67
C ASN A 218 9.46 -10.84 23.85
N PHE A 219 8.38 -11.62 23.62
CA PHE A 219 7.39 -11.98 24.61
C PHE A 219 7.04 -13.45 24.55
N THR A 220 6.80 -14.06 25.70
CA THR A 220 6.39 -15.49 25.80
C THR A 220 4.87 -15.63 25.83
N TRP A 221 4.16 -14.61 26.32
CA TRP A 221 2.71 -14.61 26.37
C TRP A 221 2.07 -14.61 24.97
N ARG A 222 1.02 -15.43 24.80
CA ARG A 222 0.32 -15.63 23.52
C ARG A 222 -1.18 -15.28 23.59
N GLY A 223 -1.62 -14.62 24.65
CA GLY A 223 -3.02 -14.23 24.84
C GLY A 223 -3.79 -15.13 25.82
N ASP A 224 -3.20 -16.22 26.27
CA ASP A 224 -3.84 -17.11 27.22
C ASP A 224 -3.66 -16.63 28.67
N GLY A 225 -4.79 -16.49 29.38
CA GLY A 225 -4.77 -15.94 30.73
C GLY A 225 -4.27 -14.50 30.82
N PRO A 226 -3.98 -14.00 32.02
CA PRO A 226 -3.47 -12.64 32.18
C PRO A 226 -2.03 -12.51 31.68
N MET A 227 -1.72 -11.40 30.98
CA MET A 227 -0.36 -11.11 30.58
C MET A 227 0.54 -10.93 31.82
N PRO A 228 1.72 -11.61 31.87
CA PRO A 228 2.65 -11.42 32.98
C PRO A 228 3.04 -9.94 33.14
N GLU A 229 3.01 -9.44 34.38
CA GLU A 229 3.24 -8.00 34.64
C GLU A 229 4.60 -7.51 34.14
N ARG A 230 5.64 -8.37 34.23
CA ARG A 230 6.96 -8.05 33.69
C ARG A 230 6.91 -7.80 32.17
N GLU A 231 6.17 -8.62 31.42
CA GLU A 231 6.05 -8.48 29.96
C GLU A 231 5.19 -7.26 29.61
N ARG A 232 4.08 -7.04 30.33
CA ARG A 232 3.24 -5.84 30.17
C ARG A 232 4.04 -4.55 30.40
N ALA A 233 4.83 -4.52 31.46
CA ALA A 233 5.70 -3.38 31.77
C ALA A 233 6.79 -3.19 30.67
N ALA A 234 7.34 -4.27 30.12
CA ALA A 234 8.29 -4.22 29.02
C ALA A 234 7.65 -3.63 27.76
N LEU A 235 6.46 -4.11 27.38
CA LEU A 235 5.70 -3.61 26.23
C LEU A 235 5.45 -2.09 26.33
N ARG A 236 4.97 -1.64 27.50
CA ARG A 236 4.73 -0.20 27.75
C ARG A 236 6.01 0.63 27.66
N ARG A 237 7.13 0.13 28.17
CA ARG A 237 8.43 0.83 28.05
C ARG A 237 8.88 0.94 26.61
N ILE A 238 8.73 -0.10 25.80
CA ILE A 238 9.08 -0.08 24.37
C ILE A 238 8.27 0.99 23.65
N VAL A 239 6.94 0.98 23.83
CA VAL A 239 6.05 1.95 23.19
C VAL A 239 6.39 3.39 23.63
N ALA A 240 6.56 3.61 24.94
CA ALA A 240 6.90 4.92 25.48
C ALA A 240 8.26 5.43 24.94
N ALA A 241 9.27 4.55 24.84
CA ALA A 241 10.57 4.91 24.30
C ALA A 241 10.49 5.32 22.82
N ALA A 242 9.78 4.57 22.00
CA ALA A 242 9.56 4.91 20.58
C ALA A 242 8.79 6.24 20.44
N HIS A 243 7.71 6.41 21.19
CA HIS A 243 6.88 7.62 21.14
C HIS A 243 7.63 8.86 21.61
N SER A 244 8.56 8.73 22.58
CA SER A 244 9.34 9.87 23.09
C SER A 244 10.18 10.55 22.00
N VAL A 245 10.48 9.84 20.92
CA VAL A 245 11.24 10.34 19.75
C VAL A 245 10.39 10.42 18.48
N GLY A 246 9.07 10.20 18.58
CA GLY A 246 8.12 10.33 17.48
C GLY A 246 8.06 9.13 16.52
N GLN A 247 8.55 7.96 16.94
CA GLN A 247 8.47 6.71 16.20
C GLN A 247 7.18 5.96 16.52
N HIS A 248 6.63 5.21 15.55
CA HIS A 248 5.52 4.29 15.73
C HIS A 248 6.00 2.89 16.11
N VAL A 249 5.11 2.07 16.69
CA VAL A 249 5.41 0.70 17.09
C VAL A 249 4.42 -0.29 16.48
N ARG A 250 4.97 -1.39 15.95
CA ARG A 250 4.23 -2.57 15.47
C ARG A 250 4.92 -3.84 15.95
N PHE A 251 4.13 -4.87 16.29
CA PHE A 251 4.61 -6.24 16.45
C PHE A 251 3.97 -7.14 15.40
N TRP A 252 4.80 -7.96 14.72
CA TRP A 252 4.38 -9.01 13.81
C TRP A 252 4.57 -10.39 14.45
N ALA A 253 4.13 -11.48 13.80
CA ALA A 253 4.06 -12.84 14.36
C ALA A 253 3.28 -12.90 15.68
N THR A 254 2.28 -12.05 15.82
CA THR A 254 1.27 -12.17 16.87
C THR A 254 0.32 -13.31 16.55
N PRO A 255 -0.25 -14.03 17.57
CA PRO A 255 -1.36 -14.96 17.32
C PRO A 255 -2.48 -14.27 16.53
N ASP A 256 -2.90 -14.90 15.40
CA ASP A 256 -3.91 -14.31 14.50
C ASP A 256 -5.13 -15.22 14.30
N GLU A 257 -5.12 -16.43 14.88
CA GLU A 257 -6.30 -17.29 14.89
C GLU A 257 -7.45 -16.66 15.67
N PRO A 258 -8.66 -16.59 15.10
CA PRO A 258 -9.82 -16.03 15.75
C PRO A 258 -10.11 -16.65 17.12
N GLY A 259 -10.21 -15.83 18.16
CA GLY A 259 -10.51 -16.34 19.49
C GLY A 259 -10.08 -15.40 20.61
N PRO A 260 -10.41 -15.79 21.88
CA PRO A 260 -10.15 -14.97 23.05
C PRO A 260 -8.67 -14.58 23.23
N ALA A 261 -7.75 -15.47 22.88
CA ALA A 261 -6.30 -15.25 23.00
C ALA A 261 -5.83 -14.10 22.08
N ARG A 262 -6.26 -14.11 20.81
CA ARG A 262 -5.99 -13.02 19.87
C ARG A 262 -6.57 -11.70 20.35
N ASP A 263 -7.82 -11.71 20.76
CA ASP A 263 -8.51 -10.50 21.23
C ASP A 263 -7.86 -9.93 22.50
N ALA A 264 -7.41 -10.79 23.42
CA ALA A 264 -6.66 -10.39 24.60
C ALA A 264 -5.32 -9.74 24.23
N LEU A 265 -4.60 -10.28 23.24
CA LEU A 265 -3.35 -9.72 22.76
C LEU A 265 -3.57 -8.37 22.08
N TRP A 266 -4.57 -8.24 21.22
CA TRP A 266 -4.91 -6.95 20.62
C TRP A 266 -5.27 -5.89 21.66
N ARG A 267 -5.94 -6.29 22.74
CA ARG A 267 -6.28 -5.38 23.85
C ARG A 267 -5.03 -4.89 24.57
N GLU A 268 -4.12 -5.78 24.94
CA GLU A 268 -2.84 -5.38 25.57
C GLU A 268 -2.01 -4.46 24.67
N LEU A 269 -1.97 -4.70 23.34
CA LEU A 269 -1.31 -3.81 22.39
C LEU A 269 -1.99 -2.42 22.35
N LEU A 270 -3.32 -2.36 22.33
CA LEU A 270 -4.06 -1.09 22.38
C LEU A 270 -3.80 -0.33 23.68
N ASP A 271 -3.85 -1.03 24.82
CA ASP A 271 -3.67 -0.44 26.15
C ASP A 271 -2.22 0.04 26.37
N ALA A 272 -1.27 -0.63 25.74
CA ALA A 272 0.12 -0.18 25.72
C ALA A 272 0.37 1.00 24.76
N GLY A 273 -0.58 1.28 23.86
CA GLY A 273 -0.49 2.36 22.90
C GLY A 273 0.22 2.00 21.59
N ALA A 274 0.40 0.70 21.26
CA ALA A 274 0.97 0.29 19.98
C ALA A 274 0.21 0.93 18.80
N ASP A 275 0.93 1.37 17.78
CA ASP A 275 0.36 2.15 16.69
C ASP A 275 -0.33 1.28 15.65
N TYR A 276 0.16 0.04 15.46
CA TYR A 276 -0.41 -0.89 14.50
C TYR A 276 -0.65 -2.27 15.11
N LEU A 277 -1.86 -2.79 14.94
CA LEU A 277 -2.24 -4.16 15.22
C LEU A 277 -2.17 -4.95 13.92
N ASN A 278 -1.42 -6.03 13.92
CA ASN A 278 -1.10 -6.86 12.76
C ASN A 278 -2.11 -8.00 12.62
N THR A 279 -2.65 -8.21 11.41
CA THR A 279 -3.58 -9.32 11.13
C THR A 279 -3.67 -9.64 9.64
N ASP A 280 -3.99 -10.90 9.34
CA ASP A 280 -4.50 -11.36 8.05
C ASP A 280 -6.05 -11.40 8.02
N ASP A 281 -6.74 -11.31 9.19
CA ASP A 281 -8.21 -11.24 9.33
C ASP A 281 -8.72 -9.80 9.38
N LEU A 282 -8.93 -9.21 8.20
CA LEU A 282 -9.37 -7.81 8.08
C LEU A 282 -10.71 -7.55 8.77
N ALA A 283 -11.66 -8.48 8.63
CA ALA A 283 -13.01 -8.34 9.19
C ALA A 283 -12.99 -8.44 10.73
N GLY A 284 -12.22 -9.40 11.26
CA GLY A 284 -12.06 -9.59 12.69
C GLY A 284 -11.45 -8.37 13.38
N LEU A 285 -10.37 -7.81 12.81
CA LEU A 285 -9.74 -6.62 13.37
C LEU A 285 -10.63 -5.36 13.23
N GLU A 286 -11.37 -5.22 12.12
CA GLU A 286 -12.36 -4.13 12.01
C GLU A 286 -13.40 -4.23 13.12
N ALA A 287 -13.99 -5.41 13.32
CA ALA A 287 -15.00 -5.63 14.36
C ALA A 287 -14.45 -5.31 15.75
N PHE A 288 -13.26 -5.83 16.08
CA PHE A 288 -12.59 -5.60 17.35
C PHE A 288 -12.33 -4.11 17.60
N LEU A 289 -11.70 -3.40 16.66
CA LEU A 289 -11.36 -2.00 16.82
C LEU A 289 -12.57 -1.07 16.87
N ARG A 290 -13.70 -1.46 16.27
CA ARG A 290 -14.95 -0.69 16.38
C ARG A 290 -15.67 -0.91 17.70
N ALA A 291 -15.55 -2.09 18.29
CA ALA A 291 -16.10 -2.39 19.62
C ALA A 291 -15.26 -1.77 20.75
N ALA A 292 -13.97 -1.58 20.55
CA ALA A 292 -13.05 -1.03 21.56
C ALA A 292 -13.03 0.52 21.64
N ARG A 293 -13.91 1.21 20.89
CA ARG A 293 -14.02 2.68 20.87
C ARG A 293 -14.88 3.23 22.00
#